data_96443ba7ee010deb6949a06af6a068ea
#
_entry.id   96443ba7ee010deb6949a06af6a068ea
#
_cell.length_a   1.000
_cell.length_b   1.000
_cell.length_c   1.000
_cell.angle_alpha   90.00
_cell.angle_beta   90.00
_cell.angle_gamma   90.00
#
_symmetry.space_group_name_H-M   'P 1'
#
loop_
_entity.id
_entity.type
_entity.pdbx_description
1 polymer ?
#
loop_
_entity_poly.entity_id
_entity_poly.type
_entity_poly.pdbx_seq_one_letter_code
_entity_poly.pdbx_strand_id
1 'polypeptide(L)'
;MTSNKKIQFPYYSGQITDSKVKGYVTLDKFISAQQNPTRDMNNLFLKIREATEHKNIALKRSLKTNLFAFTPSVQIKLKERRKYTNIIQFTGLMQLDFDGIESKETAKDLKHYLFENYQQIVCSYLSPSGKGVKCLLRIKKVDNVD
;
A
#
# COMPACT_ATOMS: atom_id res chain seq x y z
N MET A 1 16.33 -12.97 23.57
CA MET A 1 15.94 -11.61 23.11
C MET A 1 15.56 -11.67 21.65
N THR A 2 14.30 -11.56 21.36
CA THR A 2 13.82 -11.44 19.99
C THR A 2 14.20 -10.06 19.48
N SER A 3 15.20 -10.01 18.58
CA SER A 3 15.54 -8.81 17.83
C SER A 3 14.26 -8.28 17.18
N ASN A 4 13.79 -7.12 17.59
CA ASN A 4 12.76 -6.35 16.90
C ASN A 4 13.33 -5.88 15.54
N LYS A 5 13.49 -6.83 14.60
CA LYS A 5 13.76 -6.48 13.22
C LYS A 5 12.58 -5.64 12.74
N LYS A 6 12.81 -4.34 12.52
CA LYS A 6 11.78 -3.45 11.97
C LYS A 6 11.28 -4.06 10.67
N ILE A 7 9.98 -4.28 10.58
CA ILE A 7 9.35 -4.75 9.35
C ILE A 7 9.63 -3.71 8.26
N GLN A 8 10.17 -4.17 7.14
CA GLN A 8 10.39 -3.34 5.96
C GLN A 8 10.01 -4.12 4.70
N PHE A 9 9.62 -3.41 3.67
CA PHE A 9 9.22 -3.98 2.40
C PHE A 9 9.64 -3.10 1.22
N PRO A 10 9.73 -3.66 0.02
CA PRO A 10 10.22 -2.94 -1.14
C PRO A 10 9.20 -1.93 -1.67
N TYR A 11 9.73 -0.87 -2.28
CA TYR A 11 8.97 0.03 -3.11
C TYR A 11 9.53 0.09 -4.54
N TYR A 12 8.65 0.44 -5.46
CA TYR A 12 8.90 0.47 -6.89
C TYR A 12 8.43 1.79 -7.49
N SER A 13 8.92 2.12 -8.69
CA SER A 13 8.28 3.12 -9.52
C SER A 13 6.82 2.73 -9.81
N GLY A 14 5.93 3.71 -9.92
CA GLY A 14 4.54 3.49 -10.34
C GLY A 14 4.39 3.12 -11.82
N GLN A 15 5.49 3.15 -12.58
CA GLN A 15 5.48 2.77 -13.98
C GLN A 15 5.40 1.24 -14.14
N ILE A 16 4.43 0.77 -14.93
CA ILE A 16 4.18 -0.67 -15.12
C ILE A 16 5.40 -1.39 -15.70
N THR A 17 6.17 -0.70 -16.55
CA THR A 17 7.36 -1.26 -17.22
C THR A 17 8.58 -1.35 -16.29
N ASP A 18 8.58 -0.65 -15.16
CA ASP A 18 9.69 -0.62 -14.21
C ASP A 18 9.31 -1.33 -12.90
N SER A 19 9.46 -2.64 -12.89
CA SER A 19 9.15 -3.51 -11.77
C SER A 19 10.34 -3.83 -10.86
N LYS A 20 11.46 -3.12 -11.01
CA LYS A 20 12.64 -3.34 -10.16
C LYS A 20 12.50 -2.64 -8.81
N VAL A 21 12.98 -3.30 -7.77
CA VAL A 21 13.02 -2.72 -6.42
C VAL A 21 13.93 -1.49 -6.43
N LYS A 22 13.37 -0.35 -6.03
CA LYS A 22 14.09 0.93 -5.90
C LYS A 22 14.72 1.10 -4.52
N GLY A 23 14.13 0.52 -3.50
CA GLY A 23 14.56 0.59 -2.12
C GLY A 23 13.58 -0.09 -1.19
N TYR A 24 13.80 0.08 0.10
CA TYR A 24 12.92 -0.45 1.14
C TYR A 24 12.38 0.67 2.02
N VAL A 25 11.17 0.49 2.49
CA VAL A 25 10.52 1.38 3.46
C VAL A 25 10.16 0.57 4.70
N THR A 26 10.39 1.13 5.88
CA THR A 26 9.91 0.52 7.12
C THR A 26 8.41 0.74 7.27
N LEU A 27 7.73 -0.17 7.96
CA LEU A 27 6.31 -0.05 8.26
C LEU A 27 5.99 1.29 8.94
N ASP A 28 6.80 1.71 9.91
CA ASP A 28 6.61 2.98 10.63
C ASP A 28 6.68 4.19 9.69
N LYS A 29 7.66 4.22 8.79
CA LYS A 29 7.78 5.30 7.79
C LYS A 29 6.63 5.29 6.80
N PHE A 30 6.18 4.10 6.38
CA PHE A 30 5.02 3.97 5.51
C PHE A 30 3.76 4.52 6.16
N ILE A 31 3.47 4.15 7.41
CA ILE A 31 2.33 4.65 8.18
C ILE A 31 2.41 6.17 8.33
N SER A 32 3.58 6.69 8.72
CA SER A 32 3.81 8.13 8.88
C SER A 32 3.56 8.91 7.57
N ALA A 33 3.99 8.36 6.43
CA ALA A 33 3.75 8.97 5.12
C ALA A 33 2.28 8.96 4.71
N GLN A 34 1.50 7.95 5.13
CA GLN A 34 0.05 7.93 4.91
C GLN A 34 -0.67 8.98 5.76
N GLN A 35 -0.22 9.21 6.99
CA GLN A 35 -0.79 10.21 7.91
C GLN A 35 -0.43 11.64 7.53
N ASN A 36 0.80 11.84 7.07
CA ASN A 36 1.39 13.15 6.77
C ASN A 36 2.03 13.17 5.38
N PRO A 37 1.23 13.05 4.31
CA PRO A 37 1.75 13.11 2.95
C PRO A 37 2.34 14.49 2.64
N THR A 38 3.37 14.53 1.79
CA THR A 38 3.94 15.79 1.32
C THR A 38 2.91 16.61 0.54
N ARG A 39 3.17 17.92 0.38
CA ARG A 39 2.31 18.80 -0.42
C ARG A 39 2.15 18.28 -1.85
N ASP A 40 3.23 17.84 -2.47
CA ASP A 40 3.21 17.34 -3.85
C ASP A 40 2.39 16.05 -3.96
N MET A 41 2.50 15.18 -2.96
CA MET A 41 1.72 13.95 -2.91
C MET A 41 0.23 14.24 -2.69
N ASN A 42 -0.11 15.18 -1.81
CA ASN A 42 -1.49 15.63 -1.63
C ASN A 42 -2.08 16.19 -2.94
N ASN A 43 -1.33 17.03 -3.64
CA ASN A 43 -1.77 17.57 -4.92
C ASN A 43 -1.98 16.47 -5.97
N LEU A 44 -1.13 15.46 -6.00
CA LEU A 44 -1.29 14.31 -6.88
C LEU A 44 -2.55 13.52 -6.55
N PHE A 45 -2.84 13.26 -5.28
CA PHE A 45 -4.07 12.59 -4.85
C PHE A 45 -5.32 13.38 -5.25
N LEU A 46 -5.31 14.70 -5.08
CA LEU A 46 -6.43 15.55 -5.49
C LEU A 46 -6.70 15.43 -7.00
N LYS A 47 -5.67 15.49 -7.84
CA LYS A 47 -5.79 15.33 -9.29
C LYS A 47 -6.32 13.93 -9.68
N ILE A 48 -5.87 12.87 -9.00
CA ILE A 48 -6.36 11.50 -9.24
C ILE A 48 -7.84 11.40 -8.87
N ARG A 49 -8.27 11.99 -7.76
CA ARG A 49 -9.67 12.00 -7.31
C ARG A 49 -10.56 12.80 -8.26
N GLU A 50 -10.11 13.95 -8.71
CA GLU A 50 -10.81 14.75 -9.73
C GLU A 50 -10.97 13.98 -11.03
N ALA A 51 -9.90 13.35 -11.55
CA ALA A 51 -9.97 12.50 -12.74
C ALA A 51 -10.93 11.30 -12.54
N THR A 52 -11.02 10.78 -11.31
CA THR A 52 -11.96 9.70 -10.96
C THR A 52 -13.40 10.18 -11.00
N GLU A 53 -13.70 11.34 -10.41
CA GLU A 53 -15.05 11.93 -10.42
C GLU A 53 -15.53 12.25 -11.85
N HIS A 54 -14.63 12.79 -12.68
CA HIS A 54 -14.94 13.07 -14.10
C HIS A 54 -14.86 11.82 -15.01
N LYS A 55 -14.66 10.63 -14.45
CA LYS A 55 -14.53 9.36 -15.18
C LYS A 55 -13.47 9.39 -16.30
N ASN A 56 -12.44 10.23 -16.11
CA ASN A 56 -11.32 10.33 -17.05
C ASN A 56 -10.29 9.22 -16.75
N ILE A 57 -10.55 8.04 -17.32
CA ILE A 57 -9.74 6.83 -17.07
C ILE A 57 -8.30 7.00 -17.55
N ALA A 58 -8.09 7.62 -18.70
CA ALA A 58 -6.76 7.82 -19.28
C ALA A 58 -5.90 8.74 -18.40
N LEU A 59 -6.44 9.88 -17.97
CA LEU A 59 -5.76 10.81 -17.09
C LEU A 59 -5.47 10.16 -15.71
N LYS A 60 -6.44 9.47 -15.15
CA LYS A 60 -6.29 8.74 -13.87
C LYS A 60 -5.13 7.74 -13.94
N ARG A 61 -5.04 6.96 -15.01
CA ARG A 61 -3.96 5.99 -15.22
C ARG A 61 -2.60 6.69 -15.33
N SER A 62 -2.52 7.73 -16.13
CA SER A 62 -1.30 8.55 -16.29
C SER A 62 -0.83 9.12 -14.96
N LEU A 63 -1.72 9.75 -14.18
CA LEU A 63 -1.39 10.32 -12.88
C LEU A 63 -0.89 9.27 -11.89
N LYS A 64 -1.49 8.06 -11.88
CA LYS A 64 -1.09 6.96 -10.99
C LYS A 64 0.33 6.45 -11.24
N THR A 65 0.89 6.63 -12.43
CA THR A 65 2.28 6.25 -12.72
C THR A 65 3.31 7.08 -11.95
N ASN A 66 2.90 8.21 -11.38
CA ASN A 66 3.74 9.05 -10.51
C ASN A 66 3.70 8.63 -9.03
N LEU A 67 2.88 7.65 -8.67
CA LEU A 67 2.87 7.07 -7.33
C LEU A 67 3.92 5.96 -7.23
N PHE A 68 4.43 5.72 -6.01
CA PHE A 68 5.18 4.50 -5.74
C PHE A 68 4.24 3.31 -5.59
N ALA A 69 4.72 2.13 -6.01
CA ALA A 69 4.08 0.85 -5.74
C ALA A 69 4.82 0.13 -4.62
N PHE A 70 4.11 -0.68 -3.86
CA PHE A 70 4.63 -1.42 -2.71
C PHE A 70 4.20 -2.87 -2.75
N THR A 71 5.03 -3.76 -2.20
CA THR A 71 4.67 -5.15 -1.93
C THR A 71 4.87 -5.46 -0.44
N PRO A 72 3.92 -5.09 0.42
CA PRO A 72 4.11 -5.17 1.88
C PRO A 72 4.34 -6.57 2.42
N SER A 73 3.84 -7.60 1.74
CA SER A 73 3.87 -8.99 2.22
C SER A 73 5.22 -9.68 2.04
N VAL A 74 6.09 -9.15 1.19
CA VAL A 74 7.35 -9.82 0.82
C VAL A 74 8.52 -8.84 0.76
N GLN A 75 9.72 -9.36 1.01
CA GLN A 75 10.97 -8.68 0.67
C GLN A 75 11.54 -9.30 -0.60
N ILE A 76 11.95 -8.44 -1.53
CA ILE A 76 12.60 -8.79 -2.79
C ILE A 76 13.94 -8.10 -2.82
N LYS A 77 14.96 -8.77 -3.36
CA LYS A 77 16.32 -8.25 -3.45
C LYS A 77 16.38 -6.91 -4.21
N LEU A 78 17.16 -5.98 -3.71
CA LEU A 78 17.36 -4.66 -4.31
C LEU A 78 17.76 -4.79 -5.79
N LYS A 79 17.20 -3.93 -6.65
CA LYS A 79 17.37 -3.91 -8.10
C LYS A 79 16.82 -5.13 -8.86
N GLU A 80 16.33 -6.15 -8.17
CA GLU A 80 15.64 -7.28 -8.81
C GLU A 80 14.19 -6.94 -9.15
N ARG A 81 13.65 -7.66 -10.13
CA ARG A 81 12.26 -7.49 -10.55
C ARG A 81 11.29 -8.12 -9.55
N ARG A 82 10.11 -7.56 -9.46
CA ARG A 82 8.98 -8.10 -8.71
C ARG A 82 8.49 -9.42 -9.33
N LYS A 83 9.19 -10.51 -8.97
CA LYS A 83 8.87 -11.89 -9.36
C LYS A 83 8.90 -12.77 -8.14
N TYR A 84 8.08 -13.82 -8.14
CA TYR A 84 8.04 -14.80 -7.06
C TYR A 84 9.42 -15.40 -6.75
N THR A 85 10.19 -15.72 -7.78
CA THR A 85 11.54 -16.28 -7.67
C THR A 85 12.56 -15.35 -6.99
N ASN A 86 12.27 -14.07 -6.87
CA ASN A 86 13.15 -13.06 -6.26
C ASN A 86 12.74 -12.72 -4.80
N ILE A 87 11.77 -13.44 -4.25
CA ILE A 87 11.37 -13.28 -2.85
C ILE A 87 12.47 -13.79 -1.95
N ILE A 88 12.93 -12.93 -1.03
CA ILE A 88 13.91 -13.30 0.00
C ILE A 88 13.21 -13.89 1.22
N GLN A 89 12.13 -13.23 1.66
CA GLN A 89 11.34 -13.64 2.82
C GLN A 89 9.97 -12.99 2.82
N PHE A 90 9.05 -13.57 3.60
CA PHE A 90 7.77 -12.94 3.92
C PHE A 90 7.92 -12.01 5.13
N THR A 91 7.19 -10.89 5.10
CA THR A 91 7.24 -9.87 6.15
C THR A 91 6.33 -10.18 7.34
N GLY A 92 5.36 -11.08 7.19
CA GLY A 92 4.28 -11.28 8.14
C GLY A 92 3.14 -10.27 8.03
N LEU A 93 3.14 -9.47 6.95
CA LEU A 93 2.04 -8.57 6.60
C LEU A 93 1.22 -9.16 5.45
N MET A 94 -0.08 -8.88 5.49
CA MET A 94 -1.00 -9.11 4.37
C MET A 94 -1.68 -7.80 4.03
N GLN A 95 -1.81 -7.51 2.74
CA GLN A 95 -2.59 -6.37 2.25
C GLN A 95 -3.97 -6.84 1.83
N LEU A 96 -4.99 -6.10 2.27
CA LEU A 96 -6.36 -6.22 1.78
C LEU A 96 -6.74 -4.94 1.03
N ASP A 97 -7.40 -5.12 -0.10
CA ASP A 97 -7.89 -4.03 -0.94
C ASP A 97 -9.42 -4.14 -1.07
N PHE A 98 -10.11 -3.07 -0.69
CA PHE A 98 -11.56 -2.91 -0.86
C PHE A 98 -11.78 -1.84 -1.91
N ASP A 99 -12.16 -2.24 -3.11
CA ASP A 99 -12.36 -1.35 -4.25
C ASP A 99 -13.84 -1.12 -4.56
N GLY A 100 -14.12 -0.10 -5.38
CA GLY A 100 -15.47 0.15 -5.89
C GLY A 100 -16.45 0.66 -4.84
N ILE A 101 -15.98 1.36 -3.83
CA ILE A 101 -16.83 1.96 -2.80
C ILE A 101 -17.55 3.17 -3.39
N GLU A 102 -18.84 3.28 -3.12
CA GLU A 102 -19.74 4.25 -3.73
C GLU A 102 -19.28 5.69 -3.57
N SER A 103 -18.87 6.07 -2.35
CA SER A 103 -18.44 7.43 -2.04
C SER A 103 -17.17 7.46 -1.19
N LYS A 104 -16.50 8.62 -1.21
CA LYS A 104 -15.34 8.87 -0.36
C LYS A 104 -15.69 8.84 1.13
N GLU A 105 -16.88 9.31 1.51
CA GLU A 105 -17.37 9.30 2.89
C GLU A 105 -17.55 7.85 3.35
N THR A 106 -18.21 7.02 2.58
CA THR A 106 -18.36 5.58 2.87
C THR A 106 -17.00 4.90 2.99
N ALA A 107 -16.04 5.23 2.12
CA ALA A 107 -14.68 4.70 2.21
C ALA A 107 -13.97 5.15 3.50
N LYS A 108 -14.14 6.40 3.92
CA LYS A 108 -13.60 6.89 5.20
C LYS A 108 -14.19 6.15 6.40
N ASP A 109 -15.50 5.94 6.41
CA ASP A 109 -16.19 5.23 7.47
C ASP A 109 -15.70 3.78 7.56
N LEU A 110 -15.60 3.09 6.42
CA LEU A 110 -15.04 1.73 6.35
C LEU A 110 -13.59 1.69 6.86
N LYS A 111 -12.76 2.65 6.45
CA LYS A 111 -11.37 2.75 6.91
C LYS A 111 -11.26 2.80 8.43
N HIS A 112 -12.06 3.65 9.07
CA HIS A 112 -12.08 3.79 10.53
C HIS A 112 -12.64 2.54 11.20
N TYR A 113 -13.77 2.03 10.70
CA TYR A 113 -14.39 0.81 11.22
C TYR A 113 -13.42 -0.37 11.24
N LEU A 114 -12.71 -0.61 10.15
CA LEU A 114 -11.75 -1.70 10.04
C LEU A 114 -10.60 -1.56 11.06
N PHE A 115 -10.03 -0.37 11.17
CA PHE A 115 -8.94 -0.12 12.10
C PHE A 115 -9.36 -0.25 13.56
N GLU A 116 -10.53 0.23 13.91
CA GLU A 116 -11.04 0.24 15.30
C GLU A 116 -11.52 -1.14 15.77
N ASN A 117 -12.02 -1.99 14.87
CA ASN A 117 -12.64 -3.25 15.23
C ASN A 117 -11.76 -4.50 15.05
N TYR A 118 -10.62 -4.38 14.36
CA TYR A 118 -9.74 -5.52 14.08
C TYR A 118 -8.31 -5.23 14.52
N GLN A 119 -7.90 -5.79 15.64
CA GLN A 119 -6.58 -5.59 16.24
C GLN A 119 -5.41 -6.02 15.35
N GLN A 120 -5.64 -6.94 14.42
CA GLN A 120 -4.64 -7.39 13.45
C GLN A 120 -4.32 -6.32 12.41
N ILE A 121 -5.21 -5.36 12.18
CA ILE A 121 -4.98 -4.27 11.23
C ILE A 121 -4.05 -3.24 11.87
N VAL A 122 -2.88 -3.11 11.28
CA VAL A 122 -1.84 -2.16 11.75
C VAL A 122 -1.88 -0.84 11.00
N CYS A 123 -2.53 -0.81 9.84
CA CYS A 123 -2.69 0.39 9.03
C CYS A 123 -3.93 0.26 8.14
N SER A 124 -4.75 1.29 8.09
CA SER A 124 -5.89 1.40 7.18
C SER A 124 -5.88 2.78 6.54
N TYR A 125 -5.94 2.85 5.22
CA TYR A 125 -5.84 4.10 4.47
C TYR A 125 -6.68 4.09 3.20
N LEU A 126 -7.02 5.29 2.71
CA LEU A 126 -7.77 5.43 1.45
C LEU A 126 -6.87 5.12 0.25
N SER A 127 -7.44 4.46 -0.75
CA SER A 127 -6.80 4.36 -2.06
C SER A 127 -6.60 5.76 -2.69
N PRO A 128 -5.66 5.91 -3.63
CA PRO A 128 -5.42 7.20 -4.27
C PRO A 128 -6.67 7.83 -4.91
N SER A 129 -7.59 7.02 -5.42
CA SER A 129 -8.86 7.50 -5.99
C SER A 129 -9.88 7.99 -4.96
N GLY A 130 -9.69 7.66 -3.69
CA GLY A 130 -10.63 7.94 -2.61
C GLY A 130 -11.85 7.02 -2.56
N LYS A 131 -12.00 6.10 -3.51
CA LYS A 131 -13.12 5.13 -3.61
C LYS A 131 -12.70 3.69 -3.27
N GLY A 132 -11.68 3.54 -2.48
CA GLY A 132 -11.20 2.26 -1.99
C GLY A 132 -10.51 2.42 -0.65
N VAL A 133 -10.41 1.31 0.07
CA VAL A 133 -9.67 1.21 1.34
C VAL A 133 -8.63 0.12 1.21
N LYS A 134 -7.44 0.39 1.69
CA LYS A 134 -6.36 -0.57 1.79
C LYS A 134 -6.01 -0.78 3.25
N CYS A 135 -5.79 -2.03 3.63
CA CYS A 135 -5.37 -2.38 4.98
C CYS A 135 -4.11 -3.23 4.96
N LEU A 136 -3.25 -3.00 5.93
CA LEU A 136 -2.16 -3.91 6.27
C LEU A 136 -2.50 -4.61 7.58
N LEU A 137 -2.50 -5.95 7.56
CA LEU A 137 -2.68 -6.74 8.78
C LEU A 137 -1.47 -7.60 9.06
N ARG A 138 -1.25 -7.85 10.36
CA ARG A 138 -0.31 -8.87 10.83
C ARG A 138 -0.96 -10.23 10.73
N ILE A 139 -0.26 -11.16 10.09
CA ILE A 139 -0.62 -12.58 10.07
C ILE A 139 0.36 -13.35 10.95
N LYS A 140 -0.15 -14.30 11.73
CA LYS A 140 0.73 -15.24 12.44
C LYS A 140 1.41 -16.13 11.41
N LYS A 141 2.72 -16.32 11.54
CA LYS A 141 3.37 -17.45 10.87
C LYS A 141 2.72 -18.70 11.42
N VAL A 142 2.13 -19.50 10.56
CA VAL A 142 1.82 -20.88 10.88
C VAL A 142 3.15 -21.62 10.73
N ASP A 143 3.79 -21.90 11.85
CA ASP A 143 4.95 -22.76 11.86
C ASP A 143 4.42 -24.17 11.52
N ASN A 144 4.78 -24.67 10.36
CA ASN A 144 4.56 -26.02 9.83
C ASN A 144 3.09 -26.48 9.79
N VAL A 145 2.53 -26.40 8.60
CA VAL A 145 1.52 -27.37 8.20
C VAL A 145 2.30 -28.54 7.59
N ASP A 146 2.49 -29.58 8.40
CA ASP A 146 2.95 -30.87 7.92
C ASP A 146 1.95 -31.44 6.89
#